data_3670dd2c3fa1a081d411a2c8c2d23eae
#
_entry.id   3670dd2c3fa1a081d411a2c8c2d23eae
#
_cell.length_a   1.000
_cell.length_b   1.000
_cell.length_c   1.000
_cell.angle_alpha   90.00
_cell.angle_beta   90.00
_cell.angle_gamma   90.00
#
_symmetry.space_group_name_H-M   'P 1'
#
loop_
_entity.id
_entity.type
_entity.pdbx_description
1 polymer ?
#
loop_
_entity_poly.entity_id
_entity_poly.type
_entity_poly.pdbx_seq_one_letter_code
_entity_poly.pdbx_strand_id
1 'polypeptide(L)'
;MEAVRWIHAWKLHPGERLGYPTKAGTPQGSVISPVLANMTLDGLETAVKNAVPRTAKVHVIRYADDFIITGESKEILKEKVMPVIHTFLKERGLQLSGEKTRITRIEDGFDFLGQRVRKYGKKFMTTPSKSSVKSLLATIKRIIYSHLGQPTSIMIEELNSVIRGWANYHRHACSKKTFCYIDTCIYTMLWNWARRRHGNKGKRWIKKRYFRTIGRRNWAFFGTRKLENGTTRVVDLLHMNAVKIIRHVKIHGAANPYASEWQEYFSKRQNRKHSKVTEQPGLLNAEVGFPRA
;
A
#
# COMPACT_ATOMS: atom_id res chain seq x y z
N MET A 1 14.38 -21.75 0.57
CA MET A 1 14.50 -20.54 -0.31
C MET A 1 14.66 -19.36 0.62
N GLU A 2 15.81 -18.74 0.60
CA GLU A 2 16.10 -17.55 1.39
C GLU A 2 15.86 -16.31 0.55
N ALA A 3 15.39 -15.22 1.17
CA ALA A 3 15.11 -13.97 0.49
C ALA A 3 16.05 -12.89 1.03
N VAL A 4 16.70 -12.17 0.12
CA VAL A 4 17.49 -10.96 0.44
C VAL A 4 16.63 -9.75 0.16
N ARG A 5 16.53 -8.88 1.13
CA ARG A 5 15.86 -7.60 0.99
C ARG A 5 16.88 -6.47 0.88
N TRP A 6 16.70 -5.64 -0.14
CA TRP A 6 17.47 -4.44 -0.39
C TRP A 6 16.52 -3.25 -0.42
N ILE A 7 16.73 -2.26 0.41
CA ILE A 7 15.90 -1.06 0.46
C ILE A 7 16.78 0.17 0.42
N HIS A 8 16.49 1.05 -0.52
CA HIS A 8 17.07 2.38 -0.76
C HIS A 8 18.55 2.45 -1.12
N ALA A 9 18.80 2.62 -2.41
CA ALA A 9 20.09 3.09 -2.94
C ALA A 9 20.29 4.61 -2.78
N TRP A 10 19.27 5.37 -2.31
CA TRP A 10 19.32 6.83 -2.31
C TRP A 10 18.89 7.41 -0.96
N LYS A 11 19.78 8.17 -0.31
CA LYS A 11 19.40 9.17 0.68
C LYS A 11 19.33 10.52 -0.01
N LEU A 12 18.13 11.01 -0.27
CA LEU A 12 17.91 12.43 -0.46
C LEU A 12 17.55 13.01 0.89
N HIS A 13 18.26 14.06 1.31
CA HIS A 13 17.94 14.79 2.52
C HIS A 13 16.53 15.41 2.39
N PRO A 14 15.63 15.24 3.39
CA PRO A 14 14.39 15.97 3.43
C PRO A 14 14.68 17.40 3.91
N GLY A 15 14.37 18.36 3.09
CA GLY A 15 14.36 19.76 3.52
C GLY A 15 14.86 20.72 2.45
N GLU A 16 13.97 21.62 2.11
CA GLU A 16 14.15 22.93 1.48
C GLU A 16 13.75 23.04 0.01
N ARG A 17 12.66 23.80 -0.19
CA ARG A 17 12.04 24.17 -1.47
C ARG A 17 12.78 25.27 -2.24
N LEU A 18 14.05 25.50 -1.98
CA LEU A 18 14.86 26.48 -2.69
C LEU A 18 15.97 25.74 -3.45
N GLY A 19 16.11 26.04 -4.75
CA GLY A 19 16.98 25.35 -5.69
C GLY A 19 18.46 25.39 -5.35
N TYR A 20 18.86 24.54 -4.41
CA TYR A 20 20.26 24.30 -4.11
C TYR A 20 20.82 23.23 -5.06
N PRO A 21 22.03 23.42 -5.59
CA PRO A 21 22.69 22.42 -6.42
C PRO A 21 22.91 21.15 -5.60
N THR A 22 22.27 20.06 -6.00
CA THR A 22 22.49 18.75 -5.39
C THR A 22 23.87 18.23 -5.80
N LYS A 23 24.73 17.98 -4.83
CA LYS A 23 26.08 17.42 -5.07
C LYS A 23 26.05 15.96 -5.57
N ALA A 24 24.93 15.25 -5.41
CA ALA A 24 24.72 13.89 -5.90
C ALA A 24 23.23 13.56 -5.99
N GLY A 25 22.85 12.79 -7.03
CA GLY A 25 21.48 12.31 -7.23
C GLY A 25 20.54 13.30 -7.92
N THR A 26 19.26 12.89 -8.06
CA THR A 26 18.20 13.72 -8.64
C THR A 26 17.34 14.35 -7.54
N PRO A 27 16.76 15.56 -7.76
CA PRO A 27 15.90 16.21 -6.78
C PRO A 27 14.69 15.33 -6.44
N GLN A 28 14.36 15.25 -5.16
CA GLN A 28 13.18 14.51 -4.72
C GLN A 28 11.91 15.22 -5.19
N GLY A 29 10.99 14.45 -5.84
CA GLY A 29 9.73 15.00 -6.38
C GLY A 29 9.83 15.51 -7.81
N SER A 30 10.97 15.42 -8.49
CA SER A 30 11.09 15.69 -9.91
C SER A 30 10.35 14.64 -10.74
N VAL A 31 9.65 15.06 -11.79
CA VAL A 31 8.88 14.19 -12.70
C VAL A 31 9.79 13.18 -13.40
N ILE A 32 11.04 13.55 -13.70
CA ILE A 32 11.99 12.70 -14.42
C ILE A 32 12.75 11.71 -13.49
N SER A 33 12.81 11.97 -12.17
CA SER A 33 13.59 11.14 -11.22
C SER A 33 13.24 9.65 -11.28
N PRO A 34 11.96 9.23 -11.36
CA PRO A 34 11.63 7.80 -11.47
C PRO A 34 12.13 7.16 -12.76
N VAL A 35 12.15 7.91 -13.87
CA VAL A 35 12.64 7.43 -15.17
C VAL A 35 14.15 7.22 -15.09
N LEU A 36 14.89 8.22 -14.59
CA LEU A 36 16.35 8.13 -14.43
C LEU A 36 16.76 7.00 -13.47
N ALA A 37 16.03 6.83 -12.35
CA ALA A 37 16.27 5.72 -11.43
C ALA A 37 16.03 4.35 -12.11
N ASN A 38 15.01 4.23 -12.95
CA ASN A 38 14.75 3.00 -13.69
C ASN A 38 15.83 2.72 -14.74
N MET A 39 16.28 3.75 -15.48
CA MET A 39 17.38 3.64 -16.46
C MET A 39 18.70 3.24 -15.78
N THR A 40 19.02 3.84 -14.63
CA THR A 40 20.24 3.56 -13.90
C THR A 40 20.31 2.10 -13.38
N LEU A 41 19.14 1.54 -13.00
CA LEU A 41 19.04 0.17 -12.49
C LEU A 41 18.69 -0.84 -13.59
N ASP A 42 18.60 -0.41 -14.84
CA ASP A 42 18.39 -1.33 -15.96
C ASP A 42 19.59 -2.25 -16.12
N GLY A 43 19.33 -3.52 -16.48
CA GLY A 43 20.36 -4.54 -16.57
C GLY A 43 20.75 -5.22 -15.25
N LEU A 44 20.31 -4.73 -14.08
CA LEU A 44 20.62 -5.36 -12.77
C LEU A 44 20.17 -6.83 -12.72
N GLU A 45 18.95 -7.12 -13.20
CA GLU A 45 18.43 -8.48 -13.22
C GLU A 45 19.26 -9.40 -14.11
N THR A 46 19.68 -8.92 -15.27
CA THR A 46 20.55 -9.64 -16.21
C THR A 46 21.93 -9.90 -15.60
N ALA A 47 22.54 -8.89 -14.98
CA ALA A 47 23.83 -9.02 -14.30
C ALA A 47 23.80 -10.09 -13.21
N VAL A 48 22.76 -10.08 -12.36
CA VAL A 48 22.59 -11.07 -11.29
C VAL A 48 22.33 -12.46 -11.85
N LYS A 49 21.50 -12.60 -12.88
CA LYS A 49 21.21 -13.90 -13.50
C LYS A 49 22.43 -14.52 -14.17
N ASN A 50 23.29 -13.70 -14.79
CA ASN A 50 24.50 -14.17 -15.46
C ASN A 50 25.59 -14.61 -14.47
N ALA A 51 25.57 -14.10 -13.24
CA ALA A 51 26.55 -14.40 -12.20
C ALA A 51 26.30 -15.74 -11.48
N VAL A 52 25.14 -16.35 -11.69
CA VAL A 52 24.74 -17.59 -11.00
C VAL A 52 24.24 -18.64 -12.00
N PRO A 53 24.49 -19.94 -11.74
CA PRO A 53 23.93 -20.98 -12.58
C PRO A 53 22.39 -20.98 -12.49
N ARG A 54 21.73 -21.39 -13.55
CA ARG A 54 20.24 -21.49 -13.60
C ARG A 54 19.66 -22.38 -12.49
N THR A 55 20.43 -23.36 -12.05
CA THR A 55 20.08 -24.26 -10.94
C THR A 55 19.96 -23.56 -9.60
N ALA A 56 20.60 -22.41 -9.39
CA ALA A 56 20.56 -21.63 -8.14
C ALA A 56 19.21 -20.94 -7.88
N LYS A 57 18.26 -20.98 -8.84
CA LYS A 57 16.90 -20.44 -8.72
C LYS A 57 16.84 -19.01 -8.16
N VAL A 58 17.79 -18.17 -8.63
CA VAL A 58 17.85 -16.77 -8.23
C VAL A 58 16.84 -15.97 -9.05
N HIS A 59 16.01 -15.18 -8.36
CA HIS A 59 15.04 -14.28 -8.97
C HIS A 59 15.20 -12.88 -8.41
N VAL A 60 15.16 -11.88 -9.27
CA VAL A 60 15.19 -10.47 -8.93
C VAL A 60 13.79 -9.89 -9.10
N ILE A 61 13.27 -9.21 -8.09
CA ILE A 61 11.99 -8.51 -8.11
C ILE A 61 12.28 -7.06 -7.73
N ARG A 62 12.08 -6.15 -8.67
CA ARG A 62 12.38 -4.72 -8.50
C ARG A 62 11.12 -3.87 -8.61
N TYR A 63 11.03 -2.86 -7.77
CA TYR A 63 10.05 -1.79 -7.84
C TYR A 63 10.75 -0.46 -7.55
N ALA A 64 10.98 0.34 -8.58
CA ALA A 64 11.81 1.55 -8.54
C ALA A 64 13.21 1.24 -7.96
N ASP A 65 13.57 1.90 -6.86
CA ASP A 65 14.80 1.71 -6.10
C ASP A 65 14.76 0.54 -5.09
N ASP A 66 13.56 0.05 -4.78
CA ASP A 66 13.39 -1.11 -3.89
C ASP A 66 13.47 -2.42 -4.69
N PHE A 67 14.28 -3.36 -4.27
CA PHE A 67 14.34 -4.67 -4.89
C PHE A 67 14.54 -5.82 -3.89
N ILE A 68 14.08 -6.99 -4.28
CA ILE A 68 14.26 -8.24 -3.55
C ILE A 68 14.94 -9.23 -4.47
N ILE A 69 15.88 -9.97 -3.92
CA ILE A 69 16.50 -11.10 -4.61
C ILE A 69 16.24 -12.34 -3.78
N THR A 70 15.69 -13.36 -4.42
CA THR A 70 15.47 -14.67 -3.80
C THR A 70 16.46 -15.66 -4.36
N GLY A 71 16.96 -16.55 -3.53
CA GLY A 71 17.90 -17.62 -3.91
C GLY A 71 17.67 -18.87 -3.07
N GLU A 72 18.31 -19.94 -3.45
CA GLU A 72 18.18 -21.24 -2.79
C GLU A 72 18.87 -21.27 -1.44
N SER A 73 20.04 -20.60 -1.31
CA SER A 73 20.81 -20.55 -0.08
C SER A 73 21.37 -19.15 0.20
N LYS A 74 21.74 -18.94 1.47
CA LYS A 74 22.34 -17.71 1.95
C LYS A 74 23.74 -17.50 1.35
N GLU A 75 24.49 -18.58 1.18
CA GLU A 75 25.85 -18.58 0.63
C GLU A 75 25.86 -18.06 -0.80
N ILE A 76 24.95 -18.58 -1.66
CA ILE A 76 24.80 -18.10 -3.04
C ILE A 76 24.50 -16.61 -3.08
N LEU A 77 23.61 -16.16 -2.21
CA LEU A 77 23.24 -14.74 -2.15
C LEU A 77 24.41 -13.88 -1.65
N LYS A 78 25.16 -14.34 -0.65
CA LYS A 78 26.27 -13.59 -0.06
C LYS A 78 27.52 -13.60 -0.92
N GLU A 79 27.88 -14.75 -1.49
CA GLU A 79 29.18 -14.93 -2.15
C GLU A 79 29.13 -14.65 -3.65
N LYS A 80 28.00 -14.93 -4.32
CA LYS A 80 27.86 -14.73 -5.76
C LYS A 80 27.04 -13.52 -6.14
N VAL A 81 25.90 -13.31 -5.49
CA VAL A 81 24.98 -12.23 -5.87
C VAL A 81 25.40 -10.88 -5.31
N MET A 82 25.79 -10.80 -4.03
CA MET A 82 26.19 -9.55 -3.38
C MET A 82 27.34 -8.83 -4.10
N PRO A 83 28.45 -9.50 -4.44
CA PRO A 83 29.57 -8.81 -5.10
C PRO A 83 29.17 -8.22 -6.46
N VAL A 84 28.35 -8.95 -7.22
CA VAL A 84 27.87 -8.47 -8.52
C VAL A 84 27.01 -7.21 -8.39
N ILE A 85 26.14 -7.18 -7.39
CA ILE A 85 25.31 -6.00 -7.12
C ILE A 85 26.19 -4.82 -6.69
N HIS A 86 27.17 -5.05 -5.82
CA HIS A 86 28.10 -4.01 -5.42
C HIS A 86 28.86 -3.42 -6.60
N THR A 87 29.40 -4.27 -7.48
CA THR A 87 30.09 -3.84 -8.70
C THR A 87 29.15 -3.07 -9.62
N PHE A 88 27.98 -3.63 -9.91
CA PHE A 88 26.96 -3.00 -10.76
C PHE A 88 26.55 -1.60 -10.28
N LEU A 89 26.34 -1.44 -8.97
CA LEU A 89 25.95 -0.16 -8.37
C LEU A 89 27.13 0.81 -8.35
N LYS A 90 28.32 0.34 -8.00
CA LYS A 90 29.53 1.17 -7.93
C LYS A 90 29.88 1.82 -9.27
N GLU A 91 29.76 1.08 -10.38
CA GLU A 91 29.94 1.59 -11.76
C GLU A 91 29.00 2.75 -12.09
N ARG A 92 27.87 2.83 -11.41
CA ARG A 92 26.82 3.86 -11.58
C ARG A 92 26.81 4.93 -10.49
N GLY A 93 27.88 4.97 -9.66
CA GLY A 93 27.99 5.90 -8.55
C GLY A 93 27.00 5.65 -7.40
N LEU A 94 26.41 4.43 -7.34
CA LEU A 94 25.42 4.04 -6.33
C LEU A 94 26.03 3.15 -5.26
N GLN A 95 25.46 3.19 -4.07
CA GLN A 95 25.85 2.34 -2.95
C GLN A 95 24.65 1.69 -2.29
N LEU A 96 24.82 0.46 -1.81
CA LEU A 96 23.83 -0.21 -0.98
C LEU A 96 23.80 0.38 0.43
N SER A 97 22.58 0.59 0.95
CA SER A 97 22.41 0.95 2.35
C SER A 97 22.67 -0.27 3.23
N GLY A 98 23.81 -0.31 3.94
CA GLY A 98 24.13 -1.41 4.86
C GLY A 98 23.11 -1.63 5.97
N GLU A 99 22.50 -0.54 6.47
CA GLU A 99 21.46 -0.63 7.51
C GLU A 99 20.16 -1.30 7.03
N LYS A 100 19.85 -1.13 5.74
CA LYS A 100 18.58 -1.59 5.16
C LYS A 100 18.71 -2.91 4.39
N THR A 101 19.94 -3.31 4.09
CA THR A 101 20.25 -4.54 3.39
C THR A 101 20.32 -5.71 4.36
N ARG A 102 19.47 -6.72 4.16
CA ARG A 102 19.41 -7.89 5.05
C ARG A 102 19.16 -9.16 4.26
N ILE A 103 19.90 -10.21 4.59
CA ILE A 103 19.58 -11.58 4.18
C ILE A 103 18.65 -12.15 5.23
N THR A 104 17.44 -12.56 4.84
CA THR A 104 16.41 -13.04 5.76
C THR A 104 15.82 -14.34 5.22
N ARG A 105 15.60 -15.31 6.10
CA ARG A 105 14.87 -16.54 5.75
C ARG A 105 13.41 -16.23 5.48
N ILE A 106 12.82 -16.91 4.52
CA ILE A 106 11.42 -16.70 4.16
C ILE A 106 10.47 -17.10 5.30
N GLU A 107 10.89 -18.01 6.18
CA GLU A 107 10.16 -18.43 7.39
C GLU A 107 10.09 -17.31 8.44
N ASP A 108 11.12 -16.46 8.54
CA ASP A 108 11.12 -15.30 9.43
C ASP A 108 10.27 -14.16 8.85
N GLY A 109 10.21 -14.11 7.51
CA GLY A 109 9.47 -13.13 6.75
C GLY A 109 10.13 -11.76 6.72
N PHE A 110 9.77 -10.98 5.71
CA PHE A 110 10.25 -9.62 5.50
C PHE A 110 9.09 -8.72 5.05
N ASP A 111 9.28 -7.40 5.22
CA ASP A 111 8.32 -6.42 4.76
C ASP A 111 8.80 -5.82 3.43
N PHE A 112 7.92 -5.73 2.44
CA PHE A 112 8.19 -5.13 1.13
C PHE A 112 6.96 -4.39 0.64
N LEU A 113 7.13 -3.15 0.19
CA LEU A 113 6.03 -2.30 -0.30
C LEU A 113 4.82 -2.28 0.65
N GLY A 114 5.07 -2.11 1.95
CA GLY A 114 4.01 -2.07 2.97
C GLY A 114 3.33 -3.42 3.25
N GLN A 115 3.84 -4.50 2.69
CA GLN A 115 3.32 -5.85 2.89
C GLN A 115 4.38 -6.73 3.55
N ARG A 116 3.97 -7.58 4.48
CA ARG A 116 4.80 -8.62 5.06
C ARG A 116 4.62 -9.91 4.29
N VAL A 117 5.72 -10.41 3.78
CA VAL A 117 5.82 -11.67 3.05
C VAL A 117 6.44 -12.71 3.96
N ARG A 118 5.76 -13.85 4.15
CA ARG A 118 6.24 -14.92 5.03
C ARG A 118 5.72 -16.27 4.61
N LYS A 119 6.53 -17.30 4.84
CA LYS A 119 6.15 -18.70 4.64
C LYS A 119 5.83 -19.35 6.01
N TYR A 120 4.68 -19.99 6.11
CA TYR A 120 4.23 -20.72 7.28
C TYR A 120 4.10 -22.21 6.90
N GLY A 121 5.07 -23.02 7.27
CA GLY A 121 5.16 -24.41 6.83
C GLY A 121 5.17 -24.48 5.29
N LYS A 122 4.15 -25.10 4.70
CA LYS A 122 4.01 -25.19 3.22
C LYS A 122 3.28 -24.01 2.59
N LYS A 123 2.70 -23.09 3.36
CA LYS A 123 1.87 -21.99 2.85
C LYS A 123 2.65 -20.69 2.81
N PHE A 124 2.63 -20.04 1.65
CA PHE A 124 3.13 -18.68 1.47
C PHE A 124 2.01 -17.67 1.70
N MET A 125 2.24 -16.68 2.53
CA MET A 125 1.24 -15.67 2.88
C MET A 125 1.81 -14.27 2.78
N THR A 126 1.00 -13.37 2.25
CA THR A 126 1.26 -11.93 2.22
C THR A 126 0.19 -11.24 3.07
N THR A 127 0.60 -10.40 4.01
CA THR A 127 -0.28 -9.64 4.91
C THR A 127 0.17 -8.17 4.95
N PRO A 128 -0.68 -7.21 5.34
CA PRO A 128 -0.22 -5.85 5.59
C PRO A 128 0.90 -5.83 6.65
N SER A 129 1.94 -5.03 6.41
CA SER A 129 3.05 -4.90 7.37
C SER A 129 2.61 -4.15 8.63
N LYS A 130 3.27 -4.42 9.76
CA LYS A 130 3.00 -3.71 11.02
C LYS A 130 3.26 -2.20 10.88
N SER A 131 4.29 -1.82 10.14
CA SER A 131 4.63 -0.42 9.87
C SER A 131 3.53 0.28 9.08
N SER A 132 2.99 -0.35 8.02
CA SER A 132 1.89 0.18 7.23
C SER A 132 0.62 0.38 8.06
N VAL A 133 0.27 -0.59 8.92
CA VAL A 133 -0.87 -0.48 9.84
C VAL A 133 -0.67 0.67 10.83
N LYS A 134 0.52 0.79 11.43
CA LYS A 134 0.85 1.86 12.38
C LYS A 134 0.74 3.24 11.72
N SER A 135 1.25 3.39 10.51
CA SER A 135 1.17 4.64 9.74
C SER A 135 -0.28 5.02 9.42
N LEU A 136 -1.10 4.05 8.98
CA LEU A 136 -2.53 4.28 8.75
C LEU A 136 -3.24 4.75 10.01
N LEU A 137 -3.06 4.04 11.14
CA LEU A 137 -3.71 4.40 12.40
C LEU A 137 -3.26 5.76 12.91
N ALA A 138 -2.00 6.16 12.70
CA ALA A 138 -1.51 7.49 13.01
C ALA A 138 -2.19 8.58 12.16
N THR A 139 -2.35 8.33 10.85
CA THR A 139 -3.07 9.23 9.93
C THR A 139 -4.54 9.37 10.33
N ILE A 140 -5.23 8.26 10.61
CA ILE A 140 -6.63 8.26 11.07
C ILE A 140 -6.77 9.03 12.38
N LYS A 141 -5.87 8.78 13.33
CA LYS A 141 -5.85 9.51 14.61
C LYS A 141 -5.71 11.02 14.38
N ARG A 142 -4.78 11.44 13.53
CA ARG A 142 -4.57 12.86 13.19
C ARG A 142 -5.85 13.47 12.62
N ILE A 143 -6.51 12.83 11.67
CA ILE A 143 -7.77 13.29 11.06
C ILE A 143 -8.85 13.45 12.13
N ILE A 144 -9.08 12.43 12.97
CA ILE A 144 -10.11 12.46 14.00
C ILE A 144 -9.89 13.63 14.98
N TYR A 145 -8.64 13.86 15.39
CA TYR A 145 -8.34 14.91 16.38
C TYR A 145 -8.27 16.32 15.77
N SER A 146 -8.00 16.48 14.47
CA SER A 146 -8.08 17.78 13.81
C SER A 146 -9.51 18.25 13.58
N HIS A 147 -10.52 17.37 13.66
CA HIS A 147 -11.93 17.68 13.41
C HIS A 147 -12.81 17.82 14.66
N LEU A 148 -12.25 18.22 15.79
CA LEU A 148 -13.02 18.34 17.04
C LEU A 148 -14.17 19.37 16.94
N GLY A 149 -13.98 20.48 16.22
CA GLY A 149 -14.96 21.55 16.04
C GLY A 149 -15.81 21.45 14.77
N GLN A 150 -15.47 20.58 13.83
CA GLN A 150 -16.07 20.54 12.49
C GLN A 150 -17.28 19.59 12.39
N PRO A 151 -18.11 19.72 11.33
CA PRO A 151 -19.17 18.76 11.04
C PRO A 151 -18.64 17.35 10.86
N THR A 152 -19.32 16.39 11.49
CA THR A 152 -18.91 14.97 11.45
C THR A 152 -18.83 14.39 10.03
N SER A 153 -19.68 14.88 9.11
CA SER A 153 -19.69 14.45 7.72
C SER A 153 -18.37 14.73 6.99
N ILE A 154 -17.75 15.89 7.23
CA ILE A 154 -16.46 16.26 6.61
C ILE A 154 -15.37 15.31 7.10
N MET A 155 -15.31 15.06 8.40
CA MET A 155 -14.37 14.10 8.98
C MET A 155 -14.55 12.70 8.38
N ILE A 156 -15.79 12.25 8.20
CA ILE A 156 -16.09 10.91 7.63
C ILE A 156 -15.66 10.84 6.17
N GLU A 157 -15.88 11.88 5.38
CA GLU A 157 -15.48 11.92 3.96
C GLU A 157 -13.96 11.78 3.83
N GLU A 158 -13.19 12.52 4.64
CA GLU A 158 -11.72 12.41 4.67
C GLU A 158 -11.25 11.02 5.15
N LEU A 159 -11.83 10.51 6.23
CA LEU A 159 -11.54 9.15 6.72
C LEU A 159 -11.85 8.09 5.66
N ASN A 160 -12.98 8.20 4.98
CA ASN A 160 -13.40 7.25 3.94
C ASN A 160 -12.43 7.22 2.77
N SER A 161 -11.88 8.36 2.37
CA SER A 161 -10.86 8.44 1.33
C SER A 161 -9.61 7.64 1.70
N VAL A 162 -9.08 7.89 2.90
CA VAL A 162 -7.88 7.21 3.42
C VAL A 162 -8.14 5.71 3.61
N ILE A 163 -9.26 5.34 4.25
CA ILE A 163 -9.61 3.94 4.53
C ILE A 163 -9.79 3.17 3.21
N ARG A 164 -10.49 3.75 2.24
CA ARG A 164 -10.74 3.13 0.93
C ARG A 164 -9.44 2.91 0.17
N GLY A 165 -8.57 3.93 0.10
CA GLY A 165 -7.28 3.84 -0.56
C GLY A 165 -6.42 2.72 0.01
N TRP A 166 -6.26 2.69 1.34
CA TRP A 166 -5.47 1.69 2.03
C TRP A 166 -6.07 0.27 1.92
N ALA A 167 -7.38 0.14 2.07
CA ALA A 167 -8.06 -1.15 1.94
C ALA A 167 -7.95 -1.71 0.51
N ASN A 168 -8.10 -0.87 -0.51
CA ASN A 168 -7.95 -1.27 -1.91
C ASN A 168 -6.51 -1.72 -2.23
N TYR A 169 -5.51 -1.05 -1.66
CA TYR A 169 -4.12 -1.46 -1.82
C TYR A 169 -3.86 -2.84 -1.22
N HIS A 170 -4.39 -3.11 -0.03
CA HIS A 170 -4.16 -4.36 0.70
C HIS A 170 -5.19 -5.46 0.41
N ARG A 171 -6.24 -5.21 -0.39
CA ARG A 171 -7.30 -6.20 -0.67
C ARG A 171 -6.81 -7.45 -1.43
N HIS A 172 -5.62 -7.42 -1.99
CA HIS A 172 -5.00 -8.54 -2.70
C HIS A 172 -4.23 -9.49 -1.77
N ALA A 173 -4.03 -9.09 -0.52
CA ALA A 173 -3.31 -9.84 0.51
C ALA A 173 -4.28 -10.51 1.50
N CYS A 174 -3.76 -11.34 2.41
CA CYS A 174 -4.52 -11.94 3.50
C CYS A 174 -4.82 -10.92 4.61
N SER A 175 -5.70 -9.93 4.31
CA SER A 175 -5.85 -8.72 5.11
C SER A 175 -7.07 -8.70 6.04
N LYS A 176 -7.98 -9.68 5.98
CA LYS A 176 -9.25 -9.64 6.74
C LYS A 176 -9.07 -9.45 8.25
N LYS A 177 -8.15 -10.20 8.87
CA LYS A 177 -7.87 -10.03 10.31
C LYS A 177 -7.36 -8.62 10.63
N THR A 178 -6.50 -8.08 9.76
CA THR A 178 -5.97 -6.72 9.89
C THR A 178 -7.07 -5.69 9.70
N PHE A 179 -7.98 -5.88 8.74
CA PHE A 179 -9.13 -4.99 8.52
C PHE A 179 -10.05 -4.94 9.76
N CYS A 180 -10.38 -6.09 10.33
CA CYS A 180 -11.15 -6.15 11.59
C CYS A 180 -10.46 -5.42 12.74
N TYR A 181 -9.15 -5.61 12.89
CA TYR A 181 -8.36 -4.93 13.92
C TYR A 181 -8.40 -3.41 13.75
N ILE A 182 -8.19 -2.93 12.51
CA ILE A 182 -8.22 -1.49 12.20
C ILE A 182 -9.61 -0.91 12.46
N ASP A 183 -10.69 -1.60 12.04
CA ASP A 183 -12.07 -1.17 12.32
C ASP A 183 -12.33 -1.03 13.83
N THR A 184 -11.81 -1.94 14.65
CA THR A 184 -11.91 -1.86 16.11
C THR A 184 -11.16 -0.65 16.67
N CYS A 185 -9.93 -0.41 16.17
CA CYS A 185 -9.15 0.77 16.56
C CYS A 185 -9.87 2.08 16.18
N ILE A 186 -10.41 2.17 14.97
CA ILE A 186 -11.17 3.33 14.50
C ILE A 186 -12.41 3.57 15.38
N TYR A 187 -13.16 2.51 15.66
CA TYR A 187 -14.32 2.58 16.56
C TYR A 187 -13.94 3.17 17.91
N THR A 188 -12.87 2.67 18.52
CA THR A 188 -12.40 3.15 19.83
C THR A 188 -11.99 4.63 19.79
N MET A 189 -11.28 5.06 18.73
CA MET A 189 -10.89 6.46 18.55
C MET A 189 -12.11 7.37 18.38
N LEU A 190 -13.10 6.99 17.56
CA LEU A 190 -14.32 7.76 17.31
C LEU A 190 -15.23 7.81 18.55
N TRP A 191 -15.31 6.71 19.30
CA TRP A 191 -16.04 6.70 20.58
C TRP A 191 -15.43 7.68 21.57
N ASN A 192 -14.11 7.67 21.72
CA ASN A 192 -13.40 8.59 22.61
C ASN A 192 -13.50 10.04 22.12
N TRP A 193 -13.44 10.29 20.81
CA TRP A 193 -13.67 11.59 20.21
C TRP A 193 -15.09 12.12 20.54
N ALA A 194 -16.13 11.31 20.35
CA ALA A 194 -17.50 11.68 20.62
C ALA A 194 -17.73 12.00 22.11
N ARG A 195 -17.11 11.23 23.01
CA ARG A 195 -17.14 11.49 24.46
C ARG A 195 -16.48 12.81 24.85
N ARG A 196 -15.33 13.12 24.25
CA ARG A 196 -14.63 14.40 24.50
C ARG A 196 -15.42 15.59 23.98
N ARG A 197 -16.05 15.45 22.81
CA ARG A 197 -16.87 16.50 22.21
C ARG A 197 -18.12 16.83 23.03
N HIS A 198 -18.64 15.86 23.78
CA HIS A 198 -19.86 15.98 24.58
C HIS A 198 -19.66 15.42 25.99
N GLY A 199 -18.78 16.07 26.76
CA GLY A 199 -18.44 15.66 28.14
C GLY A 199 -19.63 15.48 29.07
N ASN A 200 -20.66 16.32 28.89
CA ASN A 200 -21.88 16.34 29.75
C ASN A 200 -22.99 15.37 29.24
N LYS A 201 -22.76 14.56 28.20
CA LYS A 201 -23.76 13.65 27.63
C LYS A 201 -23.45 12.20 27.96
N GLY A 202 -24.52 11.45 28.32
CA GLY A 202 -24.39 10.02 28.63
C GLY A 202 -24.11 9.15 27.40
N LYS A 203 -23.63 7.93 27.62
CA LYS A 203 -23.27 6.96 26.58
C LYS A 203 -24.42 6.65 25.61
N ARG A 204 -25.69 6.57 26.13
CA ARG A 204 -26.88 6.33 25.29
C ARG A 204 -27.13 7.46 24.29
N TRP A 205 -26.98 8.72 24.74
CA TRP A 205 -27.13 9.89 23.88
C TRP A 205 -26.07 9.90 22.77
N ILE A 206 -24.78 9.66 23.13
CA ILE A 206 -23.67 9.58 22.17
C ILE A 206 -23.94 8.50 21.12
N LYS A 207 -24.39 7.32 21.55
CA LYS A 207 -24.77 6.24 20.63
C LYS A 207 -25.84 6.70 19.64
N LYS A 208 -26.95 7.27 20.13
CA LYS A 208 -28.07 7.75 19.31
C LYS A 208 -27.63 8.86 18.34
N ARG A 209 -26.71 9.72 18.75
CA ARG A 209 -26.23 10.87 17.95
C ARG A 209 -25.28 10.51 16.84
N TYR A 210 -24.38 9.55 17.06
CA TYR A 210 -23.24 9.26 16.18
C TYR A 210 -23.23 7.87 15.57
N PHE A 211 -24.07 6.97 16.05
CA PHE A 211 -24.10 5.60 15.56
C PHE A 211 -25.50 5.20 15.17
N ARG A 212 -25.62 4.50 14.03
CA ARG A 212 -26.88 3.97 13.52
C ARG A 212 -26.76 2.49 13.15
N THR A 213 -27.90 1.85 12.96
CA THR A 213 -27.96 0.47 12.44
C THR A 213 -28.02 0.50 10.91
N ILE A 214 -27.15 -0.28 10.27
CA ILE A 214 -27.14 -0.50 8.82
C ILE A 214 -27.18 -2.01 8.58
N GLY A 215 -28.29 -2.56 8.15
CA GLY A 215 -28.48 -4.00 8.01
C GLY A 215 -28.26 -4.71 9.35
N ARG A 216 -27.29 -5.63 9.40
CA ARG A 216 -26.92 -6.38 10.62
C ARG A 216 -25.93 -5.65 11.55
N ARG A 217 -25.49 -4.45 11.20
CA ARG A 217 -24.46 -3.71 11.91
C ARG A 217 -25.05 -2.58 12.75
N ASN A 218 -25.02 -2.70 14.08
CA ASN A 218 -25.65 -1.77 15.03
C ASN A 218 -24.81 -0.55 15.42
N TRP A 219 -23.56 -0.47 14.99
CA TRP A 219 -22.59 0.56 15.41
C TRP A 219 -21.91 1.20 14.20
N ALA A 220 -22.69 1.55 13.16
CA ALA A 220 -22.15 2.30 12.02
C ALA A 220 -22.05 3.77 12.40
N PHE A 221 -20.84 4.31 12.42
CA PHE A 221 -20.61 5.72 12.67
C PHE A 221 -21.06 6.54 11.47
N PHE A 222 -21.83 7.62 11.71
CA PHE A 222 -22.41 8.44 10.66
C PHE A 222 -22.37 9.93 10.96
N GLY A 223 -22.49 10.75 9.95
CA GLY A 223 -22.70 12.18 10.00
C GLY A 223 -23.75 12.63 9.01
N THR A 224 -24.24 13.84 9.19
CA THR A 224 -25.22 14.45 8.28
C THR A 224 -24.64 15.69 7.64
N ARG A 225 -24.91 15.93 6.36
CA ARG A 225 -24.55 17.14 5.62
C ARG A 225 -25.81 17.71 4.97
N LYS A 226 -26.05 19.00 5.21
CA LYS A 226 -27.07 19.74 4.45
C LYS A 226 -26.50 20.05 3.06
N LEU A 227 -27.25 19.72 2.03
CA LEU A 227 -26.95 20.07 0.65
C LEU A 227 -27.55 21.43 0.31
N GLU A 228 -27.11 22.04 -0.79
CA GLU A 228 -27.56 23.38 -1.26
C GLU A 228 -29.07 23.40 -1.54
N ASN A 229 -29.64 22.28 -1.96
CA ASN A 229 -31.09 22.09 -2.19
C ASN A 229 -31.91 21.91 -0.89
N GLY A 230 -31.32 22.14 0.28
CA GLY A 230 -31.99 21.98 1.59
C GLY A 230 -32.15 20.54 2.07
N THR A 231 -31.85 19.53 1.25
CA THR A 231 -31.95 18.12 1.65
C THR A 231 -30.79 17.73 2.56
N THR A 232 -31.01 16.76 3.46
CA THR A 232 -29.97 16.25 4.37
C THR A 232 -29.46 14.92 3.85
N ARG A 233 -28.18 14.90 3.47
CA ARG A 233 -27.46 13.66 3.11
C ARG A 233 -26.82 13.05 4.35
N VAL A 234 -27.00 11.72 4.49
CA VAL A 234 -26.30 10.94 5.53
C VAL A 234 -25.02 10.38 4.94
N VAL A 235 -23.91 10.54 5.64
CA VAL A 235 -22.60 10.02 5.25
C VAL A 235 -22.17 8.99 6.30
N ASP A 236 -21.94 7.76 5.86
CA ASP A 236 -21.51 6.66 6.72
C ASP A 236 -20.03 6.42 6.64
N LEU A 237 -19.44 6.02 7.77
CA LEU A 237 -18.06 5.59 7.81
C LEU A 237 -17.91 4.22 7.12
N LEU A 238 -16.99 4.14 6.18
CA LEU A 238 -16.62 2.91 5.50
C LEU A 238 -16.10 1.87 6.51
N HIS A 239 -16.66 0.67 6.43
CA HIS A 239 -16.21 -0.47 7.23
C HIS A 239 -15.17 -1.25 6.43
N MET A 240 -13.93 -1.24 6.87
CA MET A 240 -12.83 -1.83 6.11
C MET A 240 -13.02 -3.34 5.91
N ASN A 241 -13.56 -4.04 6.93
CA ASN A 241 -13.85 -5.48 6.82
C ASN A 241 -14.92 -5.81 5.79
N ALA A 242 -15.75 -4.85 5.35
CA ALA A 242 -16.71 -5.07 4.24
C ALA A 242 -16.01 -5.17 2.88
N VAL A 243 -14.79 -4.64 2.75
CA VAL A 243 -14.03 -4.70 1.49
C VAL A 243 -13.70 -6.17 1.16
N LYS A 244 -14.14 -6.64 -0.01
CA LYS A 244 -13.88 -8.02 -0.48
C LYS A 244 -12.39 -8.20 -0.76
N ILE A 245 -11.82 -9.33 -0.33
CA ILE A 245 -10.48 -9.76 -0.72
C ILE A 245 -10.54 -10.31 -2.14
N ILE A 246 -9.71 -9.77 -3.02
CA ILE A 246 -9.62 -10.17 -4.42
C ILE A 246 -8.19 -10.65 -4.67
N ARG A 247 -8.02 -11.93 -4.96
CA ARG A 247 -6.70 -12.48 -5.27
C ARG A 247 -6.12 -11.82 -6.51
N HIS A 248 -4.86 -11.43 -6.43
CA HIS A 248 -4.12 -10.94 -7.59
C HIS A 248 -3.95 -12.08 -8.61
N VAL A 249 -4.36 -11.83 -9.84
CA VAL A 249 -4.10 -12.73 -10.98
C VAL A 249 -2.81 -12.27 -11.63
N LYS A 250 -1.80 -13.14 -11.66
CA LYS A 250 -0.50 -12.84 -12.25
C LYS A 250 -0.66 -12.44 -13.72
N ILE A 251 0.05 -11.42 -14.16
CA ILE A 251 0.18 -11.05 -15.56
C ILE A 251 1.21 -11.98 -16.21
N HIS A 252 0.98 -12.37 -17.45
CA HIS A 252 1.99 -13.10 -18.20
C HIS A 252 3.28 -12.29 -18.30
N GLY A 253 4.45 -12.93 -18.10
CA GLY A 253 5.71 -12.22 -17.99
C GLY A 253 6.11 -11.41 -19.23
N ALA A 254 5.68 -11.87 -20.41
CA ALA A 254 5.91 -11.18 -21.68
C ALA A 254 4.80 -10.18 -22.06
N ALA A 255 3.68 -10.12 -21.29
CA ALA A 255 2.55 -9.31 -21.69
C ALA A 255 2.85 -7.80 -21.51
N ASN A 256 2.77 -7.08 -22.63
CA ASN A 256 2.93 -5.64 -22.70
C ASN A 256 1.59 -4.97 -23.06
N PRO A 257 1.04 -4.06 -22.21
CA PRO A 257 -0.25 -3.42 -22.48
C PRO A 257 -0.23 -2.49 -23.72
N TYR A 258 0.94 -2.09 -24.18
CA TYR A 258 1.12 -1.23 -25.35
C TYR A 258 1.34 -2.01 -26.66
N ALA A 259 1.57 -3.33 -26.60
CA ALA A 259 1.75 -4.15 -27.78
C ALA A 259 0.40 -4.69 -28.26
N SER A 260 0.15 -4.58 -29.57
CA SER A 260 -1.12 -4.97 -30.22
C SER A 260 -1.50 -6.43 -29.99
N GLU A 261 -0.52 -7.32 -29.98
CA GLU A 261 -0.68 -8.77 -29.74
C GLU A 261 -1.30 -9.12 -28.38
N TRP A 262 -1.16 -8.20 -27.37
CA TRP A 262 -1.66 -8.41 -26.01
C TRP A 262 -2.95 -7.68 -25.70
N GLN A 263 -3.51 -6.89 -26.62
CA GLN A 263 -4.72 -6.10 -26.38
C GLN A 263 -5.92 -6.97 -26.01
N GLU A 264 -6.12 -8.09 -26.70
CA GLU A 264 -7.22 -9.02 -26.39
C GLU A 264 -7.06 -9.63 -24.98
N TYR A 265 -5.84 -10.00 -24.60
CA TYR A 265 -5.53 -10.49 -23.25
C TYR A 265 -5.89 -9.47 -22.18
N PHE A 266 -5.50 -8.21 -22.36
CA PHE A 266 -5.79 -7.15 -21.39
C PHE A 266 -7.29 -6.79 -21.35
N SER A 267 -7.98 -6.77 -22.47
CA SER A 267 -9.43 -6.56 -22.55
C SER A 267 -10.20 -7.67 -21.81
N LYS A 268 -9.87 -8.94 -22.02
CA LYS A 268 -10.44 -10.08 -21.27
C LYS A 268 -10.16 -9.96 -19.77
N ARG A 269 -8.99 -9.45 -19.40
CA ARG A 269 -8.59 -9.24 -18.00
C ARG A 269 -9.38 -8.10 -17.35
N GLN A 270 -9.65 -7.00 -18.05
CA GLN A 270 -10.50 -5.89 -17.58
C GLN A 270 -11.94 -6.36 -17.36
N ASN A 271 -12.52 -7.08 -18.32
CA ASN A 271 -13.88 -7.59 -18.23
C ASN A 271 -14.07 -8.57 -17.05
N ARG A 272 -13.07 -9.40 -16.73
CA ARG A 272 -13.08 -10.22 -15.51
C ARG A 272 -13.04 -9.40 -14.21
N LYS A 273 -12.47 -8.20 -14.22
CA LYS A 273 -12.51 -7.27 -13.07
C LYS A 273 -13.90 -6.65 -12.94
N HIS A 274 -14.52 -6.23 -14.04
CA HIS A 274 -15.85 -5.61 -14.04
C HIS A 274 -16.95 -6.60 -13.65
N SER A 275 -17.00 -7.80 -14.15
CA SER A 275 -17.99 -8.81 -13.78
C SER A 275 -17.97 -9.18 -12.29
N LYS A 276 -16.81 -9.08 -11.62
CA LYS A 276 -16.67 -9.29 -10.16
C LYS A 276 -16.98 -8.03 -9.31
N VAL A 277 -17.08 -6.86 -9.94
CA VAL A 277 -17.36 -5.58 -9.26
C VAL A 277 -18.84 -5.22 -9.36
N THR A 278 -19.52 -5.59 -10.45
CA THR A 278 -20.96 -5.33 -10.67
C THR A 278 -21.87 -6.11 -9.72
N GLU A 279 -21.39 -7.14 -9.03
CA GLU A 279 -22.12 -7.82 -7.95
C GLU A 279 -22.16 -7.05 -6.62
N GLN A 280 -21.70 -5.78 -6.58
CA GLN A 280 -21.77 -4.92 -5.39
C GLN A 280 -22.53 -3.62 -5.69
N PRO A 281 -23.87 -3.60 -5.53
CA PRO A 281 -24.61 -2.34 -5.53
C PRO A 281 -24.20 -1.53 -4.29
N GLY A 282 -23.64 -0.34 -4.50
CA GLY A 282 -23.37 0.64 -3.44
C GLY A 282 -21.93 1.17 -3.31
N LEU A 283 -20.94 0.72 -4.12
CA LEU A 283 -19.55 1.17 -4.01
C LEU A 283 -19.03 1.95 -5.24
N LEU A 284 -19.85 2.17 -6.23
CA LEU A 284 -19.50 2.89 -7.46
C LEU A 284 -20.39 4.12 -7.64
N ASN A 285 -19.97 5.25 -7.06
CA ASN A 285 -20.23 6.58 -7.60
C ASN A 285 -19.15 7.53 -7.11
N ALA A 286 -17.96 7.40 -7.67
CA ALA A 286 -16.99 8.46 -7.83
C ALA A 286 -16.15 8.07 -9.05
N GLU A 287 -16.54 8.57 -10.20
CA GLU A 287 -15.72 8.59 -11.40
C GLU A 287 -14.41 9.30 -11.08
N VAL A 288 -13.33 8.55 -11.06
CA VAL A 288 -11.99 9.12 -11.14
C VAL A 288 -11.75 9.38 -12.62
N GLY A 289 -12.12 10.57 -13.08
CA GLY A 289 -11.70 11.08 -14.38
C GLY A 289 -10.19 11.27 -14.35
N PHE A 290 -9.46 10.46 -15.11
CA PHE A 290 -8.10 10.80 -15.50
C PHE A 290 -8.18 11.91 -16.55
N PRO A 291 -7.44 13.02 -16.42
CA PRO A 291 -7.33 13.99 -17.49
C PRO A 291 -6.65 13.29 -18.68
N ARG A 292 -7.34 13.34 -19.83
CA ARG A 292 -6.74 13.00 -21.12
C ARG A 292 -5.76 14.13 -21.45
N ALA A 293 -4.49 13.77 -21.66
CA ALA A 293 -3.51 14.64 -22.29
C ALA A 293 -3.77 14.71 -23.78
#